data_7278dd44cd0a0b60744c1d3a670f523c
#
_entry.id   7278dd44cd0a0b60744c1d3a670f523c
#
_cell.length_a   1.000
_cell.length_b   1.000
_cell.length_c   1.000
_cell.angle_alpha   90.00
_cell.angle_beta   90.00
_cell.angle_gamma   90.00
#
_symmetry.space_group_name_H-M   'P 1'
#
loop_
_entity.id
_entity.type
_entity.pdbx_description
1 polymer ?
#
loop_
_entity_poly.entity_id
_entity_poly.type
_entity_poly.pdbx_seq_one_letter_code
_entity_poly.pdbx_strand_id
1 'polypeptide(L)'
;MEFTPDNLAKLPDDGVFVFGSNTDGEHCGGAALVALKRFGAVNGQAEGPQGQSYAIPTMEYVEINAEDEFPEYGKARVPREVLLEACDRFILYTSQHPELRFYVTKIGCGIAGWSVEEVAETFATALASFLIPLPDNIVWPREFYEILHRDGLVD
;
A
#
# COMPACT_ATOMS: atom_id res chain seq x y z
N MET A 1 -8.31 -3.43 20.21
CA MET A 1 -7.54 -3.58 18.96
C MET A 1 -8.29 -2.90 17.83
N GLU A 2 -7.63 -2.01 17.12
CA GLU A 2 -8.22 -1.31 15.98
C GLU A 2 -7.79 -1.95 14.67
N PHE A 3 -8.71 -2.09 13.72
CA PHE A 3 -8.43 -2.55 12.37
C PHE A 3 -8.89 -1.50 11.36
N THR A 4 -8.23 -1.44 10.21
CA THR A 4 -8.69 -0.60 9.12
C THR A 4 -9.98 -1.20 8.55
N PRO A 5 -11.10 -0.46 8.55
CA PRO A 5 -12.34 -0.96 7.95
C PRO A 5 -12.25 -1.00 6.42
N ASP A 6 -13.04 -1.88 5.80
CA ASP A 6 -13.04 -2.03 4.34
C ASP A 6 -13.45 -0.75 3.61
N ASN A 7 -14.34 0.04 4.19
CA ASN A 7 -14.86 1.27 3.58
C ASN A 7 -14.51 2.48 4.46
N LEU A 8 -13.22 2.77 4.57
CA LEU A 8 -12.76 3.90 5.36
C LEU A 8 -13.15 5.22 4.70
N ALA A 9 -14.08 5.95 5.31
CA ALA A 9 -14.61 7.21 4.77
C ALA A 9 -14.02 8.44 5.44
N LYS A 10 -13.55 8.32 6.67
CA LYS A 10 -13.01 9.42 7.48
C LYS A 10 -11.78 8.97 8.23
N LEU A 11 -10.86 9.90 8.46
CA LEU A 11 -9.66 9.71 9.25
C LEU A 11 -9.62 10.71 10.39
N PRO A 12 -9.01 10.35 11.53
CA PRO A 12 -8.64 11.38 12.52
C PRO A 12 -7.61 12.33 11.91
N ASP A 13 -7.38 13.48 12.57
CA ASP A 13 -6.47 14.51 12.06
C ASP A 13 -5.05 14.03 11.86
N ASP A 14 -4.59 13.07 12.70
CA ASP A 14 -3.28 12.44 12.60
C ASP A 14 -3.27 11.19 11.71
N GLY A 15 -4.39 10.84 11.11
CA GLY A 15 -4.52 9.64 10.28
C GLY A 15 -3.98 9.81 8.87
N VAL A 16 -3.40 8.75 8.34
CA VAL A 16 -2.91 8.67 6.96
C VAL A 16 -3.54 7.46 6.28
N PHE A 17 -4.12 7.70 5.12
CA PHE A 17 -4.76 6.66 4.31
C PHE A 17 -3.71 5.98 3.42
N VAL A 18 -3.38 4.72 3.69
CA VAL A 18 -2.37 3.97 2.91
C VAL A 18 -3.07 3.15 1.85
N PHE A 19 -2.75 3.39 0.60
CA PHE A 19 -3.45 2.79 -0.54
C PHE A 19 -2.49 2.22 -1.58
N GLY A 20 -2.98 1.24 -2.35
CA GLY A 20 -2.26 0.69 -3.49
C GLY A 20 -2.39 1.58 -4.71
N SER A 21 -1.27 1.90 -5.32
CA SER A 21 -1.20 2.72 -6.54
C SER A 21 -0.64 1.90 -7.70
N ASN A 22 -0.48 2.56 -8.85
CA ASN A 22 0.26 2.03 -9.99
C ASN A 22 1.52 2.86 -10.23
N THR A 23 2.43 2.32 -11.02
CA THR A 23 3.73 2.97 -11.28
C THR A 23 3.63 4.27 -12.07
N ASP A 24 2.50 4.54 -12.73
CA ASP A 24 2.25 5.82 -13.41
C ASP A 24 1.69 6.89 -12.46
N GLY A 25 1.24 6.49 -11.27
CA GLY A 25 0.64 7.40 -10.31
C GLY A 25 -0.75 7.89 -10.72
N GLU A 26 -1.44 7.14 -11.57
CA GLU A 26 -2.81 7.46 -11.97
C GLU A 26 -3.80 6.89 -10.96
N HIS A 27 -4.43 7.77 -10.19
CA HIS A 27 -5.37 7.39 -9.13
C HIS A 27 -6.80 7.40 -9.64
N CYS A 28 -7.16 6.44 -10.48
CA CYS A 28 -8.41 6.47 -11.24
C CYS A 28 -9.45 5.41 -10.81
N GLY A 29 -9.16 4.58 -9.81
CA GLY A 29 -10.11 3.57 -9.35
C GLY A 29 -9.82 3.05 -7.95
N GLY A 30 -10.81 2.41 -7.33
CA GLY A 30 -10.69 1.80 -6.02
C GLY A 30 -10.23 2.74 -4.92
N ALA A 31 -9.36 2.25 -4.03
CA ALA A 31 -8.83 3.03 -2.92
C ALA A 31 -8.01 4.24 -3.41
N ALA A 32 -7.33 4.14 -4.54
CA ALA A 32 -6.57 5.25 -5.11
C ALA A 32 -7.48 6.43 -5.47
N LEU A 33 -8.67 6.16 -6.03
CA LEU A 33 -9.63 7.22 -6.32
C LEU A 33 -10.19 7.84 -5.04
N VAL A 34 -10.44 7.05 -4.01
CA VAL A 34 -10.85 7.55 -2.69
C VAL A 34 -9.78 8.47 -2.12
N ALA A 35 -8.51 8.06 -2.20
CA ALA A 35 -7.38 8.87 -1.77
C ALA A 35 -7.31 10.20 -2.52
N LEU A 36 -7.49 10.16 -3.84
CA LEU A 36 -7.49 11.37 -4.68
C LEU A 36 -8.62 12.33 -4.30
N LYS A 37 -9.82 11.81 -4.11
CA LYS A 37 -11.01 12.64 -3.85
C LYS A 37 -11.11 13.13 -2.42
N ARG A 38 -10.60 12.38 -1.44
CA ARG A 38 -10.88 12.64 -0.01
C ARG A 38 -9.65 12.88 0.83
N PHE A 39 -8.47 12.35 0.44
CA PHE A 39 -7.30 12.33 1.32
C PHE A 39 -6.07 12.97 0.69
N GLY A 40 -6.27 13.80 -0.31
CA GLY A 40 -5.20 14.65 -0.85
C GLY A 40 -4.15 13.95 -1.70
N ALA A 41 -4.43 12.75 -2.21
CA ALA A 41 -3.52 12.09 -3.13
C ALA A 41 -3.39 12.90 -4.43
N VAL A 42 -2.25 12.78 -5.07
CA VAL A 42 -1.86 13.60 -6.23
C VAL A 42 -1.65 12.69 -7.44
N ASN A 43 -2.36 12.96 -8.53
CA ASN A 43 -2.09 12.28 -9.79
C ASN A 43 -0.67 12.58 -10.27
N GLY A 44 0.03 11.54 -10.71
CA GLY A 44 1.41 11.61 -11.14
C GLY A 44 2.40 11.19 -10.05
N GLN A 45 1.96 11.03 -8.80
CA GLN A 45 2.82 10.57 -7.71
C GLN A 45 2.49 9.12 -7.36
N ALA A 46 3.34 8.21 -7.79
CA ALA A 46 3.13 6.75 -7.65
C ALA A 46 3.41 6.24 -6.25
N GLU A 47 4.31 6.86 -5.51
CA GLU A 47 4.75 6.37 -4.21
C GLU A 47 4.92 7.49 -3.20
N GLY A 48 4.70 7.16 -1.93
CA GLY A 48 5.05 8.01 -0.81
C GLY A 48 3.93 8.91 -0.32
N PRO A 49 4.27 9.79 0.64
CA PRO A 49 3.29 10.66 1.28
C PRO A 49 2.77 11.72 0.32
N GLN A 50 1.46 11.93 0.34
CA GLN A 50 0.77 12.91 -0.48
C GLN A 50 -0.54 13.29 0.19
N GLY A 51 -0.64 14.55 0.65
CA GLY A 51 -1.77 14.99 1.45
C GLY A 51 -1.90 14.15 2.71
N GLN A 52 -3.10 13.68 3.00
CA GLN A 52 -3.40 12.80 4.13
C GLN A 52 -3.39 11.32 3.69
N SER A 53 -2.54 10.99 2.76
CA SER A 53 -2.42 9.63 2.22
C SER A 53 -0.98 9.23 1.97
N TYR A 54 -0.77 7.94 1.73
CA TYR A 54 0.53 7.36 1.40
C TYR A 54 0.32 6.28 0.34
N ALA A 55 1.00 6.40 -0.79
CA ALA A 55 0.86 5.47 -1.92
C ALA A 55 1.94 4.40 -1.91
N ILE A 56 1.54 3.15 -2.14
CA ILE A 56 2.45 2.02 -2.34
C ILE A 56 2.14 1.42 -3.72
N PRO A 57 3.08 1.48 -4.68
CA PRO A 57 2.83 0.93 -6.01
C PRO A 57 2.72 -0.60 -5.96
N THR A 58 1.61 -1.12 -6.49
CA THR A 58 1.30 -2.55 -6.50
C THR A 58 1.10 -3.10 -7.90
N MET A 59 0.92 -2.22 -8.88
CA MET A 59 0.55 -2.56 -10.24
C MET A 59 1.34 -1.71 -11.23
N GLU A 60 1.60 -2.28 -12.40
CA GLU A 60 2.20 -1.55 -13.53
C GLU A 60 1.43 -1.84 -14.82
N TYR A 61 1.63 -1.00 -15.83
CA TYR A 61 1.13 -1.25 -17.18
C TYR A 61 2.27 -1.80 -18.02
N VAL A 62 2.00 -2.90 -18.71
CA VAL A 62 2.99 -3.57 -19.58
C VAL A 62 2.45 -3.65 -20.99
N GLU A 63 3.33 -3.51 -21.98
CA GLU A 63 2.98 -3.66 -23.38
C GLU A 63 2.81 -5.15 -23.70
N ILE A 64 1.64 -5.53 -24.22
CA ILE A 64 1.31 -6.94 -24.49
C ILE A 64 1.37 -7.33 -25.95
N ASN A 65 1.38 -6.37 -26.87
CA ASN A 65 1.46 -6.63 -28.32
C ASN A 65 2.50 -5.68 -28.93
N ALA A 66 3.74 -5.78 -28.48
CA ALA A 66 4.84 -4.89 -28.89
C ALA A 66 5.14 -4.90 -30.38
N GLU A 67 4.81 -6.00 -31.09
CA GLU A 67 5.04 -6.17 -32.53
C GLU A 67 3.92 -5.60 -33.39
N ASP A 68 2.78 -5.23 -32.78
CA ASP A 68 1.64 -4.68 -33.50
C ASP A 68 1.83 -3.19 -33.77
N GLU A 69 1.24 -2.71 -34.87
CA GLU A 69 1.25 -1.29 -35.22
C GLU A 69 0.59 -0.42 -34.14
N PHE A 70 -0.38 -1.00 -33.41
CA PHE A 70 -1.09 -0.37 -32.30
C PHE A 70 -0.90 -1.22 -31.06
N PRO A 71 0.19 -1.01 -30.28
CA PRO A 71 0.43 -1.81 -29.08
C PRO A 71 -0.67 -1.62 -28.04
N GLU A 72 -1.05 -2.73 -27.41
CA GLU A 72 -1.96 -2.72 -26.27
C GLU A 72 -1.16 -2.77 -24.97
N TYR A 73 -1.73 -2.18 -23.91
CA TYR A 73 -1.16 -2.22 -22.58
C TYR A 73 -2.07 -3.01 -21.65
N GLY A 74 -1.49 -3.97 -20.97
CA GLY A 74 -2.16 -4.75 -19.95
C GLY A 74 -1.73 -4.33 -18.55
N LYS A 75 -2.53 -4.70 -17.57
CA LYS A 75 -2.21 -4.51 -16.16
C LYS A 75 -1.43 -5.72 -15.66
N ALA A 76 -0.37 -5.48 -14.90
CA ALA A 76 0.42 -6.52 -14.27
C ALA A 76 0.75 -6.12 -12.84
N ARG A 77 0.94 -7.11 -11.98
CA ARG A 77 1.50 -6.86 -10.66
C ARG A 77 2.93 -6.35 -10.82
N VAL A 78 3.36 -5.41 -9.98
CA VAL A 78 4.79 -5.07 -9.93
C VAL A 78 5.58 -6.32 -9.52
N PRO A 79 6.86 -6.45 -9.88
CA PRO A 79 7.70 -7.52 -9.36
C PRO A 79 7.69 -7.53 -7.84
N ARG A 80 7.78 -8.72 -7.24
CA ARG A 80 7.73 -8.86 -5.78
C ARG A 80 8.78 -8.02 -5.07
N GLU A 81 9.97 -7.93 -5.65
CA GLU A 81 11.07 -7.13 -5.10
C GLU A 81 10.72 -5.64 -5.07
N VAL A 82 10.00 -5.17 -6.07
CA VAL A 82 9.55 -3.77 -6.13
C VAL A 82 8.54 -3.49 -5.02
N LEU A 83 7.59 -4.40 -4.81
CA LEU A 83 6.63 -4.25 -3.71
C LEU A 83 7.33 -4.30 -2.36
N LEU A 84 8.26 -5.24 -2.17
CA LEU A 84 9.01 -5.35 -0.91
C LEU A 84 9.80 -4.08 -0.62
N GLU A 85 10.51 -3.53 -1.58
CA GLU A 85 11.26 -2.30 -1.41
C GLU A 85 10.35 -1.12 -1.05
N ALA A 86 9.17 -1.04 -1.68
CA ALA A 86 8.19 -0.01 -1.35
C ALA A 86 7.64 -0.20 0.07
N CYS A 87 7.40 -1.43 0.50
CA CYS A 87 7.00 -1.73 1.87
C CYS A 87 8.11 -1.38 2.87
N ASP A 88 9.36 -1.65 2.55
CA ASP A 88 10.51 -1.25 3.39
C ASP A 88 10.54 0.27 3.59
N ARG A 89 10.37 1.03 2.51
CA ARG A 89 10.32 2.49 2.58
C ARG A 89 9.14 2.99 3.41
N PHE A 90 7.99 2.34 3.28
CA PHE A 90 6.81 2.67 4.06
C PHE A 90 7.05 2.44 5.56
N ILE A 91 7.59 1.28 5.95
CA ILE A 91 7.88 0.97 7.35
C ILE A 91 8.87 1.99 7.93
N LEU A 92 9.90 2.32 7.18
CA LEU A 92 10.85 3.36 7.60
C LEU A 92 10.15 4.71 7.81
N TYR A 93 9.29 5.10 6.88
CA TYR A 93 8.53 6.34 6.99
C TYR A 93 7.66 6.38 8.25
N THR A 94 6.95 5.28 8.55
CA THR A 94 6.12 5.21 9.75
C THR A 94 6.95 5.36 11.03
N SER A 95 8.13 4.77 11.06
CA SER A 95 9.03 4.86 12.22
C SER A 95 9.58 6.29 12.43
N GLN A 96 9.68 7.07 11.37
CA GLN A 96 10.14 8.46 11.41
C GLN A 96 9.02 9.45 11.73
N HIS A 97 7.77 8.99 11.72
CA HIS A 97 6.58 9.83 11.95
C HIS A 97 5.67 9.23 13.04
N PRO A 98 6.20 9.12 14.28
CA PRO A 98 5.41 8.54 15.39
C PRO A 98 4.18 9.36 15.75
N GLU A 99 4.11 10.62 15.34
CA GLU A 99 2.96 11.51 15.52
C GLU A 99 1.79 11.18 14.61
N LEU A 100 2.02 10.38 13.55
CA LEU A 100 0.98 9.98 12.60
C LEU A 100 0.50 8.55 12.88
N ARG A 101 -0.69 8.25 12.40
CA ARG A 101 -1.31 6.92 12.49
C ARG A 101 -1.70 6.45 11.10
N PHE A 102 -1.11 5.36 10.65
CA PHE A 102 -1.22 4.89 9.29
C PHE A 102 -2.27 3.79 9.17
N TYR A 103 -3.34 4.07 8.43
CA TYR A 103 -4.43 3.13 8.19
C TYR A 103 -4.18 2.41 6.87
N VAL A 104 -3.62 1.21 6.96
CA VAL A 104 -3.30 0.39 5.79
C VAL A 104 -4.57 -0.26 5.26
N THR A 105 -4.85 -0.07 3.97
CA THR A 105 -5.91 -0.79 3.26
C THR A 105 -5.35 -2.10 2.69
N LYS A 106 -6.20 -2.94 2.11
CA LYS A 106 -5.77 -4.19 1.47
C LYS A 106 -5.12 -3.90 0.11
N ILE A 107 -3.97 -3.23 0.15
CA ILE A 107 -3.25 -2.81 -1.05
C ILE A 107 -2.99 -3.99 -1.99
N GLY A 108 -3.19 -3.75 -3.28
CA GLY A 108 -2.89 -4.74 -4.31
C GLY A 108 -3.86 -5.92 -4.39
N CYS A 109 -4.79 -6.08 -3.45
CA CYS A 109 -5.67 -7.24 -3.37
C CYS A 109 -6.94 -7.11 -4.21
N GLY A 110 -7.09 -6.02 -4.94
CA GLY A 110 -8.19 -5.80 -5.87
C GLY A 110 -7.75 -5.98 -7.32
N ILE A 111 -7.79 -4.88 -8.09
CA ILE A 111 -7.48 -4.88 -9.52
C ILE A 111 -6.07 -5.40 -9.83
N ALA A 112 -5.10 -5.12 -8.96
CA ALA A 112 -3.71 -5.54 -9.18
C ALA A 112 -3.51 -7.05 -9.10
N GLY A 113 -4.41 -7.78 -8.43
CA GLY A 113 -4.42 -9.25 -8.45
C GLY A 113 -3.49 -9.93 -7.45
N TRP A 114 -2.98 -9.21 -6.44
CA TRP A 114 -2.25 -9.83 -5.33
C TRP A 114 -3.22 -10.54 -4.39
N SER A 115 -2.78 -11.64 -3.79
CA SER A 115 -3.54 -12.26 -2.70
C SER A 115 -3.26 -11.55 -1.37
N VAL A 116 -4.18 -11.73 -0.43
CA VAL A 116 -4.01 -11.24 0.95
C VAL A 116 -2.72 -11.80 1.55
N GLU A 117 -2.48 -13.09 1.39
CA GLU A 117 -1.28 -13.77 1.91
C GLU A 117 -0.01 -13.18 1.32
N GLU A 118 0.02 -12.98 0.01
CA GLU A 118 1.21 -12.43 -0.66
C GLU A 118 1.57 -11.04 -0.16
N VAL A 119 0.59 -10.16 -0.01
CA VAL A 119 0.83 -8.80 0.47
C VAL A 119 1.19 -8.80 1.96
N ALA A 120 0.46 -9.54 2.78
CA ALA A 120 0.76 -9.64 4.21
C ALA A 120 2.15 -10.23 4.46
N GLU A 121 2.56 -11.23 3.69
CA GLU A 121 3.90 -11.81 3.80
C GLU A 121 4.99 -10.84 3.34
N THR A 122 4.69 -9.98 2.38
CA THR A 122 5.61 -8.93 1.95
C THR A 122 5.83 -7.92 3.08
N PHE A 123 4.76 -7.48 3.75
CA PHE A 123 4.88 -6.65 4.95
C PHE A 123 5.62 -7.38 6.07
N ALA A 124 5.35 -8.68 6.25
CA ALA A 124 6.03 -9.50 7.27
C ALA A 124 7.55 -9.50 7.02
N THR A 125 7.96 -9.68 5.78
CA THR A 125 9.38 -9.65 5.40
C THR A 125 9.99 -8.29 5.69
N ALA A 126 9.30 -7.21 5.35
CA ALA A 126 9.76 -5.84 5.62
C ALA A 126 9.91 -5.59 7.13
N LEU A 127 8.91 -5.98 7.92
CA LEU A 127 8.95 -5.81 9.38
C LEU A 127 10.07 -6.66 10.01
N ALA A 128 10.25 -7.90 9.58
CA ALA A 128 11.28 -8.80 10.10
C ALA A 128 12.69 -8.29 9.81
N SER A 129 12.88 -7.52 8.75
CA SER A 129 14.16 -6.95 8.36
C SER A 129 14.49 -5.63 9.08
N PHE A 130 13.55 -5.08 9.83
CA PHE A 130 13.71 -3.79 10.48
C PHE A 130 14.58 -3.92 11.73
N LEU A 131 15.66 -3.14 11.81
CA LEU A 131 16.71 -3.31 12.83
C LEU A 131 16.49 -2.54 14.13
N ILE A 132 15.46 -1.68 14.19
CA ILE A 132 15.10 -0.90 15.38
C ILE A 132 13.71 -1.33 15.83
N PRO A 133 13.22 -0.89 17.02
CA PRO A 133 11.89 -1.30 17.47
C PRO A 133 10.84 -1.07 16.39
N LEU A 134 9.97 -2.07 16.19
CA LEU A 134 8.93 -2.00 15.17
C LEU A 134 7.97 -0.85 15.48
N PRO A 135 7.51 -0.12 14.45
CA PRO A 135 6.55 0.96 14.64
C PRO A 135 5.23 0.42 15.19
N ASP A 136 4.62 1.16 16.11
CA ASP A 136 3.35 0.81 16.76
C ASP A 136 2.18 1.68 16.26
N ASN A 137 2.43 2.50 15.25
CA ASN A 137 1.49 3.48 14.72
C ASN A 137 0.85 3.06 13.40
N ILE A 138 0.84 1.76 13.11
CA ILE A 138 0.20 1.21 11.90
C ILE A 138 -1.06 0.47 12.31
N VAL A 139 -2.17 0.82 11.65
CA VAL A 139 -3.45 0.11 11.76
C VAL A 139 -3.59 -0.78 10.54
N TRP A 140 -3.78 -2.05 10.75
CA TRP A 140 -3.83 -3.05 9.69
C TRP A 140 -5.27 -3.47 9.37
N PRO A 141 -5.55 -3.88 8.13
CA PRO A 141 -6.75 -4.67 7.86
C PRO A 141 -6.71 -5.96 8.69
N ARG A 142 -7.87 -6.44 9.15
CA ARG A 142 -7.94 -7.64 9.98
C ARG A 142 -7.20 -8.82 9.33
N GLU A 143 -7.37 -9.00 8.03
CA GLU A 143 -6.80 -10.13 7.29
C GLU A 143 -5.26 -10.08 7.29
N PHE A 144 -4.67 -8.90 7.15
CA PHE A 144 -3.21 -8.74 7.24
C PHE A 144 -2.75 -8.92 8.69
N TYR A 145 -3.49 -8.36 9.64
CA TYR A 145 -3.16 -8.47 11.05
C TYR A 145 -3.06 -9.93 11.50
N GLU A 146 -4.01 -10.78 11.10
CA GLU A 146 -4.02 -12.19 11.50
C GLU A 146 -2.75 -12.91 11.05
N ILE A 147 -2.25 -12.61 9.86
CA ILE A 147 -1.01 -13.20 9.34
C ILE A 147 0.21 -12.64 10.07
N LEU A 148 0.28 -11.34 10.26
CA LEU A 148 1.40 -10.68 10.95
C LEU A 148 1.47 -11.08 12.42
N HIS A 149 0.32 -11.25 13.07
CA HIS A 149 0.24 -11.69 14.46
C HIS A 149 0.69 -13.15 14.61
N ARG A 150 0.25 -14.01 13.70
CA ARG A 150 0.69 -15.40 13.65
C ARG A 150 2.22 -15.49 13.54
N ASP A 151 2.83 -14.60 12.77
CA ASP A 151 4.27 -14.57 12.55
C ASP A 151 5.03 -13.80 13.66
N GLY A 152 4.34 -13.33 14.70
CA GLY A 152 4.94 -12.66 15.84
C GLY A 152 5.44 -11.24 15.58
N LEU A 153 4.96 -10.59 14.52
CA LEU A 153 5.44 -9.27 14.07
C LEU A 153 4.59 -8.11 14.58
N VAL A 154 3.42 -8.38 15.08
CA VAL A 154 2.51 -7.40 15.72
C VAL A 154 1.91 -8.04 16.97
N ASP A 155 1.54 -7.20 17.95
CA ASP A 155 0.94 -7.65 19.21
C ASP A 155 -0.54 -7.99 19.07
#